data_fb64aecbd3c4e76141fb20c1eb562369
#
_entry.id   fb64aecbd3c4e76141fb20c1eb562369
#
_cell.length_a   1.000
_cell.length_b   1.000
_cell.length_c   1.000
_cell.angle_alpha   90.00
_cell.angle_beta   90.00
_cell.angle_gamma   90.00
#
_symmetry.space_group_name_H-M   'P 1'
#
loop_
_entity.id
_entity.type
_entity.pdbx_description
1 polymer ?
#
loop_
_entity_poly.entity_id
_entity_poly.type
_entity_poly.pdbx_seq_one_letter_code
_entity_poly.pdbx_strand_id
1 'polypeptide(L)'
;VLSGQSRVRFGDESAQTSIMGVAENYSEVTDLKLTEGSFFTESNVTNRSSVVVLGPELAERLTGRQTELIGTTVHINNYPFRVVGIAEAKGGNQFSSPDMDAYIPITAMQLRVQRQSVPNAVDFLLIQAQDSQSIDLAMQEAKTILRASHRLSTRQPDDFTMTNQEDVLSIANSITNILTIFLAGIAAISLLV
;
A
#
# COMPACT_ATOMS: atom_id res chain seq x y z
N VAL A 1 -7.38 2.51 -2.82
CA VAL A 1 -6.13 1.97 -3.37
C VAL A 1 -6.44 0.88 -4.38
N LEU A 2 -5.73 0.90 -5.50
CA LEU A 2 -5.64 -0.21 -6.44
C LEU A 2 -4.22 -0.77 -6.39
N SER A 3 -4.08 -2.08 -6.45
CA SER A 3 -2.75 -2.69 -6.49
C SER A 3 -2.64 -3.69 -7.63
N GLY A 4 -1.45 -3.78 -8.22
CA GLY A 4 -1.22 -4.72 -9.31
C GLY A 4 0.27 -4.91 -9.58
N GLN A 5 0.63 -6.09 -10.03
CA GLN A 5 2.01 -6.38 -10.43
C GLN A 5 2.25 -5.91 -11.87
N SER A 6 3.29 -5.13 -12.07
CA SER A 6 3.66 -4.66 -13.40
C SER A 6 5.17 -4.54 -13.57
N ARG A 7 5.59 -4.53 -14.83
CA ARG A 7 7.00 -4.29 -15.15
C ARG A 7 7.25 -2.80 -15.26
N VAL A 8 8.23 -2.33 -14.50
CA VAL A 8 8.78 -0.97 -14.61
C VAL A 8 10.11 -1.05 -15.36
N ARG A 9 10.33 -0.16 -16.31
CA ARG A 9 11.53 -0.10 -17.14
C ARG A 9 12.12 1.29 -17.18
N PHE A 10 13.44 1.36 -17.10
CA PHE A 10 14.23 2.56 -17.30
C PHE A 10 15.43 2.23 -18.21
N GLY A 11 15.48 2.81 -19.42
CA GLY A 11 16.46 2.38 -20.41
C GLY A 11 16.33 0.88 -20.76
N ASP A 12 17.42 0.16 -20.59
CA ASP A 12 17.49 -1.29 -20.83
C ASP A 12 17.17 -2.12 -19.56
N GLU A 13 17.18 -1.48 -18.39
CA GLU A 13 16.90 -2.14 -17.11
C GLU A 13 15.39 -2.26 -16.85
N SER A 14 14.98 -3.35 -16.22
CA SER A 14 13.57 -3.55 -15.83
C SER A 14 13.43 -4.36 -14.56
N ALA A 15 12.38 -4.04 -13.80
CA ALA A 15 12.00 -4.76 -12.59
C ALA A 15 10.50 -5.08 -12.61
N GLN A 16 10.14 -6.25 -12.10
CA GLN A 16 8.74 -6.60 -11.79
C GLN A 16 8.46 -6.10 -10.37
N THR A 17 7.41 -5.32 -10.21
CA THR A 17 7.08 -4.73 -8.91
C THR A 17 5.60 -4.47 -8.73
N SER A 18 5.17 -4.21 -7.49
CA SER A 18 3.83 -3.74 -7.19
C SER A 18 3.67 -2.28 -7.58
N ILE A 19 2.64 -2.02 -8.37
CA ILE A 19 2.20 -0.65 -8.67
C ILE A 19 0.98 -0.35 -7.80
N MET A 20 1.08 0.70 -7.02
CA MET A 20 0.01 1.17 -6.14
C MET A 20 -0.65 2.40 -6.76
N GLY A 21 -1.90 2.25 -7.20
CA GLY A 21 -2.74 3.36 -7.63
C GLY A 21 -3.43 3.98 -6.42
N VAL A 22 -3.05 5.20 -6.06
CA VAL A 22 -3.46 5.82 -4.79
C VAL A 22 -3.99 7.24 -4.99
N ALA A 23 -4.70 7.76 -3.99
CA ALA A 23 -5.12 9.15 -3.92
C ALA A 23 -3.97 10.04 -3.40
N GLU A 24 -4.14 11.36 -3.51
CA GLU A 24 -3.13 12.35 -3.11
C GLU A 24 -2.81 12.34 -1.61
N ASN A 25 -3.78 11.99 -0.77
CA ASN A 25 -3.63 11.94 0.68
C ASN A 25 -3.01 10.64 1.20
N TYR A 26 -2.66 9.70 0.30
CA TYR A 26 -2.08 8.41 0.68
C TYR A 26 -0.81 8.56 1.51
N SER A 27 0.06 9.52 1.14
CA SER A 27 1.30 9.77 1.88
C SER A 27 1.06 10.20 3.33
N GLU A 28 -0.01 10.97 3.59
CA GLU A 28 -0.39 11.40 4.93
C GLU A 28 -0.96 10.24 5.74
N VAL A 29 -1.90 9.48 5.15
CA VAL A 29 -2.56 8.35 5.82
C VAL A 29 -1.59 7.23 6.18
N THR A 30 -0.55 7.02 5.37
CA THR A 30 0.43 5.94 5.57
C THR A 30 1.76 6.40 6.17
N ASP A 31 1.91 7.68 6.51
CA ASP A 31 3.18 8.31 6.91
C ASP A 31 4.31 7.97 5.90
N LEU A 32 4.00 8.08 4.60
CA LEU A 32 4.98 7.85 3.54
C LEU A 32 5.81 9.11 3.35
N LYS A 33 7.01 9.11 3.89
CA LYS A 33 7.98 10.19 3.73
C LYS A 33 8.74 10.04 2.41
N LEU A 34 9.28 11.16 1.93
CA LEU A 34 10.05 11.20 0.70
C LEU A 34 11.48 11.66 1.01
N THR A 35 12.44 10.99 0.41
CA THR A 35 13.86 11.40 0.45
C THR A 35 14.09 12.53 -0.54
N GLU A 36 13.39 12.52 -1.68
CA GLU A 36 13.56 13.49 -2.76
C GLU A 36 12.25 13.78 -3.46
N GLY A 37 12.05 15.03 -3.88
CA GLY A 37 10.87 15.46 -4.62
C GLY A 37 9.64 15.72 -3.76
N SER A 38 8.46 15.49 -4.32
CA SER A 38 7.17 15.65 -3.65
C SER A 38 6.18 14.60 -4.09
N PHE A 39 5.22 14.27 -3.21
CA PHE A 39 4.10 13.42 -3.60
C PHE A 39 3.20 14.17 -4.60
N PHE A 40 2.47 13.43 -5.41
CA PHE A 40 1.57 14.03 -6.39
C PHE A 40 0.33 14.62 -5.70
N THR A 41 -0.22 15.66 -6.31
CA THR A 41 -1.33 16.46 -5.78
C THR A 41 -2.68 15.99 -6.30
N GLU A 42 -3.77 16.50 -5.71
CA GLU A 42 -5.15 16.32 -6.20
C GLU A 42 -5.28 16.66 -7.70
N SER A 43 -4.60 17.71 -8.14
CA SER A 43 -4.56 18.08 -9.58
C SER A 43 -3.99 16.96 -10.44
N ASN A 44 -2.96 16.25 -9.97
CA ASN A 44 -2.39 15.11 -10.69
C ASN A 44 -3.38 13.94 -10.76
N VAL A 45 -4.12 13.69 -9.68
CA VAL A 45 -5.16 12.64 -9.64
C VAL A 45 -6.30 12.99 -10.58
N THR A 46 -6.85 14.19 -10.48
CA THR A 46 -7.98 14.66 -11.32
C THR A 46 -7.62 14.68 -12.80
N ASN A 47 -6.42 15.16 -13.16
CA ASN A 47 -5.95 15.24 -14.53
C ASN A 47 -5.39 13.94 -15.08
N ARG A 48 -5.43 12.85 -14.31
CA ARG A 48 -4.89 11.53 -14.71
C ARG A 48 -3.43 11.61 -15.15
N SER A 49 -2.64 12.42 -14.44
CA SER A 49 -1.26 12.71 -14.81
C SER A 49 -0.40 11.45 -14.75
N SER A 50 0.50 11.29 -15.74
CA SER A 50 1.48 10.20 -15.74
C SER A 50 2.68 10.59 -14.88
N VAL A 51 2.50 10.57 -13.58
CA VAL A 51 3.56 10.82 -12.58
C VAL A 51 3.70 9.60 -11.68
N VAL A 52 4.90 9.40 -11.15
CA VAL A 52 5.22 8.26 -10.27
C VAL A 52 6.14 8.68 -9.14
N VAL A 53 5.89 8.14 -7.96
CA VAL A 53 6.82 8.11 -6.83
C VAL A 53 7.38 6.70 -6.75
N LEU A 54 8.70 6.56 -6.71
CA LEU A 54 9.38 5.26 -6.65
C LEU A 54 9.81 4.96 -5.22
N GLY A 55 9.72 3.70 -4.83
CA GLY A 55 10.42 3.20 -3.66
C GLY A 55 11.95 3.20 -3.90
N PRO A 56 12.76 3.36 -2.84
CA PRO A 56 14.19 3.54 -2.98
C PRO A 56 14.90 2.32 -3.55
N GLU A 57 14.48 1.11 -3.18
CA GLU A 57 15.06 -0.13 -3.71
C GLU A 57 14.71 -0.33 -5.20
N LEU A 58 13.49 0.03 -5.61
CA LEU A 58 13.10 0.01 -7.02
C LEU A 58 13.92 1.02 -7.83
N ALA A 59 14.11 2.24 -7.29
CA ALA A 59 14.93 3.26 -7.93
C ALA A 59 16.37 2.79 -8.14
N GLU A 60 16.98 2.22 -7.10
CA GLU A 60 18.33 1.66 -7.16
C GLU A 60 18.44 0.52 -8.18
N ARG A 61 17.46 -0.39 -8.18
CA ARG A 61 17.45 -1.54 -9.09
C ARG A 61 17.34 -1.14 -10.57
N LEU A 62 16.61 -0.05 -10.86
CA LEU A 62 16.42 0.42 -12.23
C LEU A 62 17.56 1.30 -12.74
N THR A 63 18.27 1.99 -11.86
CA THR A 63 19.19 3.06 -12.27
C THR A 63 20.59 2.95 -11.64
N GLY A 64 20.78 2.05 -10.67
CA GLY A 64 21.97 1.97 -9.83
C GLY A 64 22.09 3.12 -8.81
N ARG A 65 21.03 3.94 -8.63
CA ARG A 65 21.01 5.10 -7.72
C ARG A 65 19.68 5.17 -6.99
N GLN A 66 19.69 5.69 -5.77
CA GLN A 66 18.48 5.95 -4.98
C GLN A 66 18.01 7.42 -5.05
N THR A 67 18.76 8.30 -5.68
CA THR A 67 18.52 9.75 -5.75
C THR A 67 18.80 10.29 -7.14
N GLU A 68 18.51 11.59 -7.36
CA GLU A 68 18.74 12.32 -8.62
C GLU A 68 17.93 11.77 -9.80
N LEU A 69 16.74 11.24 -9.52
CA LEU A 69 15.85 10.69 -10.55
C LEU A 69 14.65 11.58 -10.86
N ILE A 70 14.48 12.67 -10.11
CA ILE A 70 13.34 13.58 -10.32
C ILE A 70 13.36 14.14 -11.73
N GLY A 71 12.20 14.10 -12.38
CA GLY A 71 12.03 14.56 -13.76
C GLY A 71 12.38 13.53 -14.83
N THR A 72 13.06 12.43 -14.48
CA THR A 72 13.30 11.33 -15.43
C THR A 72 12.01 10.59 -15.76
N THR A 73 12.03 9.79 -16.82
CA THR A 73 10.86 9.02 -17.26
C THR A 73 11.12 7.52 -17.15
N VAL A 74 10.24 6.84 -16.45
CA VAL A 74 10.17 5.38 -16.40
C VAL A 74 8.94 4.89 -17.17
N HIS A 75 8.96 3.66 -17.65
CA HIS A 75 7.82 3.06 -18.36
C HIS A 75 7.18 1.97 -17.48
N ILE A 76 5.88 2.11 -17.21
CA ILE A 76 5.06 1.11 -16.53
C ILE A 76 4.13 0.50 -17.58
N ASN A 77 4.25 -0.79 -17.85
CA ASN A 77 3.50 -1.47 -18.92
C ASN A 77 3.55 -0.71 -20.28
N ASN A 78 4.74 -0.19 -20.64
CA ASN A 78 5.01 0.61 -21.83
C ASN A 78 4.43 2.05 -21.82
N TYR A 79 3.72 2.47 -20.79
CA TYR A 79 3.27 3.85 -20.65
C TYR A 79 4.34 4.68 -19.93
N PRO A 80 4.70 5.87 -20.43
CA PRO A 80 5.69 6.73 -19.79
C PRO A 80 5.09 7.41 -18.55
N PHE A 81 5.87 7.40 -17.46
CA PHE A 81 5.59 8.10 -16.21
C PHE A 81 6.79 8.92 -15.79
N ARG A 82 6.57 10.20 -15.46
CA ARG A 82 7.61 11.08 -14.95
C ARG A 82 7.81 10.87 -13.45
N VAL A 83 9.03 10.64 -13.02
CA VAL A 83 9.38 10.54 -11.61
C VAL A 83 9.25 11.91 -10.94
N VAL A 84 8.47 11.99 -9.88
CA VAL A 84 8.22 13.22 -9.11
C VAL A 84 8.68 13.13 -7.68
N GLY A 85 8.94 11.93 -7.17
CA GLY A 85 9.42 11.69 -5.81
C GLY A 85 10.09 10.34 -5.68
N ILE A 86 10.95 10.23 -4.67
CA ILE A 86 11.54 8.97 -4.18
C ILE A 86 11.13 8.83 -2.72
N ALA A 87 10.55 7.69 -2.38
CA ALA A 87 10.15 7.40 -1.00
C ALA A 87 11.38 7.18 -0.10
N GLU A 88 11.23 7.49 1.19
CA GLU A 88 12.17 7.09 2.21
C GLU A 88 12.07 5.60 2.47
N ALA A 89 13.20 4.95 2.73
CA ALA A 89 13.22 3.53 3.04
C ALA A 89 12.46 3.23 4.34
N LYS A 90 11.44 2.39 4.23
CA LYS A 90 10.69 1.88 5.39
C LYS A 90 11.17 0.51 5.85
N GLY A 91 11.96 -0.14 5.01
CA GLY A 91 12.30 -1.54 5.17
C GLY A 91 11.12 -2.45 4.82
N GLY A 92 11.42 -3.71 4.66
CA GLY A 92 10.42 -4.72 4.33
C GLY A 92 10.91 -6.09 4.76
N ASN A 93 10.11 -7.09 4.47
CA ASN A 93 10.48 -8.49 4.59
C ASN A 93 10.52 -9.13 3.19
N GLN A 94 10.95 -10.39 3.10
CA GLN A 94 11.03 -11.12 1.83
C GLN A 94 9.70 -11.23 1.08
N PHE A 95 8.57 -10.98 1.73
CA PHE A 95 7.23 -11.16 1.15
C PHE A 95 6.58 -9.82 0.77
N SER A 96 7.01 -8.71 1.39
CA SER A 96 6.46 -7.37 1.13
C SER A 96 7.51 -6.31 1.47
N SER A 97 7.96 -5.58 0.46
CA SER A 97 8.88 -4.46 0.62
C SER A 97 8.27 -3.21 -0.02
N PRO A 98 7.73 -2.29 0.78
CA PRO A 98 7.27 -1.00 0.25
C PRO A 98 8.38 -0.23 -0.46
N ASP A 99 9.63 -0.56 -0.17
CA ASP A 99 10.80 0.05 -0.82
C ASP A 99 10.96 -0.38 -2.29
N MET A 100 10.28 -1.47 -2.68
CA MET A 100 10.20 -1.92 -4.08
C MET A 100 8.96 -1.39 -4.82
N ASP A 101 8.01 -0.76 -4.15
CA ASP A 101 6.75 -0.34 -4.76
C ASP A 101 6.89 0.93 -5.61
N ALA A 102 5.95 1.12 -6.54
CA ALA A 102 5.79 2.37 -7.28
C ALA A 102 4.38 2.92 -7.07
N TYR A 103 4.27 4.19 -6.72
CA TYR A 103 3.01 4.87 -6.42
C TYR A 103 2.64 5.80 -7.58
N ILE A 104 1.44 5.64 -8.12
CA ILE A 104 0.89 6.47 -9.20
C ILE A 104 -0.52 6.96 -8.85
N PRO A 105 -1.01 8.04 -9.46
CA PRO A 105 -2.40 8.46 -9.31
C PRO A 105 -3.36 7.31 -9.66
N ILE A 106 -4.35 7.05 -8.80
CA ILE A 106 -5.30 5.95 -8.98
C ILE A 106 -6.03 6.04 -10.33
N THR A 107 -6.34 7.24 -10.76
CA THR A 107 -6.98 7.50 -12.05
C THR A 107 -6.07 7.19 -13.25
N ALA A 108 -4.76 7.38 -13.10
CA ALA A 108 -3.78 6.99 -14.11
C ALA A 108 -3.62 5.45 -14.15
N MET A 109 -3.65 4.80 -12.98
CA MET A 109 -3.63 3.33 -12.91
C MET A 109 -4.83 2.72 -13.64
N GLN A 110 -6.05 3.17 -13.33
CA GLN A 110 -7.28 2.70 -13.97
C GLN A 110 -7.28 2.89 -15.50
N LEU A 111 -6.66 3.96 -15.98
CA LEU A 111 -6.67 4.27 -17.41
C LEU A 111 -5.58 3.51 -18.19
N ARG A 112 -4.37 3.36 -17.62
CA ARG A 112 -3.17 2.95 -18.37
C ARG A 112 -2.61 1.60 -17.95
N VAL A 113 -2.65 1.29 -16.65
CA VAL A 113 -1.95 0.11 -16.11
C VAL A 113 -2.89 -1.06 -15.95
N GLN A 114 -4.01 -0.84 -15.30
CA GLN A 114 -4.98 -1.89 -14.99
C GLN A 114 -6.39 -1.39 -15.25
N ARG A 115 -6.95 -1.81 -16.40
CA ARG A 115 -8.35 -1.50 -16.70
C ARG A 115 -9.26 -2.34 -15.79
N GLN A 116 -10.04 -1.66 -14.98
CA GLN A 116 -11.03 -2.28 -14.13
C GLN A 116 -12.28 -2.66 -14.93
N SER A 117 -12.84 -3.85 -14.64
CA SER A 117 -14.11 -4.28 -15.21
C SER A 117 -15.29 -3.49 -14.66
N VAL A 118 -15.17 -2.99 -13.43
CA VAL A 118 -16.14 -2.13 -12.77
C VAL A 118 -15.56 -0.73 -12.64
N PRO A 119 -16.23 0.30 -13.17
CA PRO A 119 -15.78 1.68 -13.05
C PRO A 119 -15.62 2.08 -11.57
N ASN A 120 -14.52 2.76 -11.25
CA ASN A 120 -14.20 3.26 -9.91
C ASN A 120 -14.06 2.18 -8.82
N ALA A 121 -13.92 0.89 -9.20
CA ALA A 121 -13.60 -0.14 -8.23
C ALA A 121 -12.22 0.11 -7.62
N VAL A 122 -12.07 -0.24 -6.36
CA VAL A 122 -10.82 -0.22 -5.60
C VAL A 122 -10.63 -1.55 -4.89
N ASP A 123 -9.38 -1.96 -4.66
CA ASP A 123 -9.09 -3.23 -3.99
C ASP A 123 -9.27 -3.07 -2.48
N PHE A 124 -8.84 -1.93 -1.94
CA PHE A 124 -9.01 -1.63 -0.51
C PHE A 124 -9.04 -0.12 -0.24
N LEU A 125 -9.58 0.23 0.91
CA LEU A 125 -9.62 1.56 1.47
C LEU A 125 -8.75 1.60 2.74
N LEU A 126 -7.95 2.64 2.88
CA LEU A 126 -7.23 2.95 4.11
C LEU A 126 -7.93 4.10 4.81
N ILE A 127 -8.23 3.92 6.08
CA ILE A 127 -8.89 4.91 6.92
C ILE A 127 -8.01 5.15 8.12
N GLN A 128 -7.70 6.40 8.38
CA GLN A 128 -6.95 6.81 9.57
C GLN A 128 -7.91 7.37 10.60
N ALA A 129 -7.93 6.77 11.80
CA ALA A 129 -8.59 7.34 12.96
C ALA A 129 -7.73 8.44 13.59
N GLN A 130 -8.36 9.40 14.28
CA GLN A 130 -7.64 10.49 14.96
C GLN A 130 -6.81 9.99 16.14
N ASP A 131 -7.33 8.99 16.84
CA ASP A 131 -6.69 8.34 17.98
C ASP A 131 -7.21 6.90 18.14
N SER A 132 -6.58 6.13 19.02
CA SER A 132 -6.95 4.72 19.26
C SER A 132 -8.36 4.57 19.83
N GLN A 133 -8.88 5.56 20.55
CA GLN A 133 -10.23 5.48 21.14
C GLN A 133 -11.32 5.72 20.11
N SER A 134 -10.99 6.36 19.01
CA SER A 134 -11.89 6.64 17.89
C SER A 134 -11.98 5.52 16.85
N ILE A 135 -11.16 4.47 16.98
CA ILE A 135 -11.07 3.40 15.96
C ILE A 135 -12.41 2.67 15.80
N ASP A 136 -13.04 2.27 16.91
CA ASP A 136 -14.32 1.53 16.85
C ASP A 136 -15.42 2.38 16.24
N LEU A 137 -15.46 3.67 16.56
CA LEU A 137 -16.42 4.61 15.99
C LEU A 137 -16.17 4.80 14.49
N ALA A 138 -14.92 5.01 14.08
CA ALA A 138 -14.54 5.15 12.69
C ALA A 138 -14.88 3.88 11.88
N MET A 139 -14.68 2.70 12.45
CA MET A 139 -15.07 1.43 11.83
C MET A 139 -16.59 1.32 11.64
N GLN A 140 -17.39 1.69 12.64
CA GLN A 140 -18.85 1.67 12.52
C GLN A 140 -19.36 2.66 11.49
N GLU A 141 -18.82 3.87 11.44
CA GLU A 141 -19.16 4.87 10.44
C GLU A 141 -18.77 4.41 9.04
N ALA A 142 -17.55 3.94 8.86
CA ALA A 142 -17.07 3.41 7.58
C ALA A 142 -17.94 2.22 7.11
N LYS A 143 -18.29 1.30 8.01
CA LYS A 143 -19.20 0.20 7.71
C LYS A 143 -20.55 0.70 7.22
N THR A 144 -21.11 1.69 7.90
CA THR A 144 -22.43 2.25 7.53
C THR A 144 -22.38 2.90 6.15
N ILE A 145 -21.33 3.67 5.87
CA ILE A 145 -21.12 4.34 4.58
C ILE A 145 -20.93 3.31 3.45
N LEU A 146 -20.09 2.30 3.68
CA LEU A 146 -19.81 1.25 2.69
C LEU A 146 -21.07 0.44 2.38
N ARG A 147 -21.85 0.01 3.39
CA ARG A 147 -23.13 -0.66 3.18
C ARG A 147 -24.11 0.17 2.35
N ALA A 148 -24.18 1.48 2.64
CA ALA A 148 -25.03 2.39 1.87
C ALA A 148 -24.53 2.55 0.42
N SER A 149 -23.22 2.69 0.22
CA SER A 149 -22.59 2.80 -1.10
C SER A 149 -22.82 1.53 -1.95
N HIS A 150 -22.71 0.37 -1.33
CA HIS A 150 -22.92 -0.94 -1.97
C HIS A 150 -24.40 -1.32 -2.05
N ARG A 151 -25.32 -0.46 -1.55
CA ARG A 151 -26.78 -0.67 -1.54
C ARG A 151 -27.20 -1.97 -0.85
N LEU A 152 -26.46 -2.37 0.19
CA LEU A 152 -26.75 -3.56 0.96
C LEU A 152 -27.96 -3.32 1.87
N SER A 153 -28.94 -4.21 1.83
CA SER A 153 -30.07 -4.18 2.76
C SER A 153 -29.64 -4.66 4.15
N THR A 154 -30.44 -4.36 5.19
CA THR A 154 -30.16 -4.77 6.57
C THR A 154 -30.05 -6.28 6.78
N ARG A 155 -30.61 -7.08 5.86
CA ARG A 155 -30.60 -8.55 5.92
C ARG A 155 -29.47 -9.18 5.12
N GLN A 156 -28.76 -8.41 4.31
CA GLN A 156 -27.63 -8.89 3.51
C GLN A 156 -26.35 -8.85 4.34
N PRO A 157 -25.50 -9.90 4.27
CA PRO A 157 -24.16 -9.85 4.84
C PRO A 157 -23.31 -8.78 4.15
N ASP A 158 -22.26 -8.33 4.82
CA ASP A 158 -21.28 -7.43 4.22
C ASP A 158 -20.54 -8.17 3.10
N ASP A 159 -20.28 -7.47 1.99
CA ASP A 159 -19.48 -7.93 0.85
C ASP A 159 -18.03 -7.40 0.90
N PHE A 160 -17.66 -6.84 2.04
CA PHE A 160 -16.32 -6.32 2.35
C PHE A 160 -15.87 -6.80 3.73
N THR A 161 -14.56 -6.83 3.93
CA THR A 161 -13.94 -7.14 5.23
C THR A 161 -13.27 -5.89 5.77
N MET A 162 -13.41 -5.66 7.06
CA MET A 162 -12.73 -4.58 7.78
C MET A 162 -11.73 -5.21 8.75
N THR A 163 -10.52 -4.69 8.76
CA THR A 163 -9.45 -5.15 9.66
C THR A 163 -8.88 -3.94 10.39
N ASN A 164 -8.82 -4.02 11.69
CA ASN A 164 -8.13 -3.05 12.53
C ASN A 164 -6.67 -3.49 12.71
N GLN A 165 -5.75 -2.55 12.67
CA GLN A 165 -4.32 -2.83 12.87
C GLN A 165 -4.02 -3.34 14.28
N GLU A 166 -4.78 -2.89 15.30
CA GLU A 166 -4.65 -3.40 16.67
C GLU A 166 -5.01 -4.89 16.79
N ASP A 167 -6.02 -5.35 16.05
CA ASP A 167 -6.39 -6.76 16.02
C ASP A 167 -5.26 -7.62 15.46
N VAL A 168 -4.56 -7.15 14.44
CA VAL A 168 -3.40 -7.83 13.85
C VAL A 168 -2.26 -7.93 14.86
N LEU A 169 -1.96 -6.86 15.59
CA LEU A 169 -0.95 -6.86 16.65
C LEU A 169 -1.35 -7.77 17.82
N SER A 170 -2.62 -7.79 18.20
CA SER A 170 -3.16 -8.67 19.24
C SER A 170 -3.01 -10.15 18.87
N ILE A 171 -3.28 -10.50 17.62
CA ILE A 171 -3.08 -11.87 17.10
C ILE A 171 -1.60 -12.24 17.15
N ALA A 172 -0.70 -11.36 16.71
CA ALA A 172 0.75 -11.60 16.74
C ALA A 172 1.26 -11.82 18.18
N ASN A 173 0.80 -11.00 19.13
CA ASN A 173 1.12 -11.16 20.54
C ASN A 173 0.58 -12.49 21.12
N SER A 174 -0.62 -12.89 20.73
CA SER A 174 -1.22 -14.16 21.15
C SER A 174 -0.41 -15.36 20.65
N ILE A 175 0.03 -15.33 19.39
CA ILE A 175 0.91 -16.36 18.81
C ILE A 175 2.24 -16.44 19.58
N THR A 176 2.86 -15.29 19.87
CA THR A 176 4.10 -15.22 20.62
C THR A 176 3.95 -15.82 22.04
N ASN A 177 2.85 -15.51 22.72
CA ASN A 177 2.53 -16.06 24.03
C ASN A 177 2.36 -17.59 23.98
N ILE A 178 1.63 -18.11 23.00
CA ILE A 178 1.45 -19.56 22.80
C ILE A 178 2.80 -20.25 22.57
N LEU A 179 3.65 -19.69 21.71
CA LEU A 179 5.00 -20.22 21.47
C LEU A 179 5.86 -20.21 22.74
N THR A 180 5.78 -19.13 23.52
CA THR A 180 6.52 -19.01 24.79
C THR A 180 6.10 -20.06 25.79
N ILE A 181 4.77 -20.29 25.97
CA ILE A 181 4.23 -21.33 26.86
C ILE A 181 4.67 -22.71 26.37
N PHE A 182 4.62 -22.96 25.07
CA PHE A 182 5.04 -24.23 24.47
C PHE A 182 6.54 -24.52 24.72
N LEU A 183 7.40 -23.51 24.47
CA LEU A 183 8.84 -23.62 24.73
C LEU A 183 9.15 -23.82 26.21
N ALA A 184 8.45 -23.09 27.10
CA ALA A 184 8.58 -23.27 28.55
C ALA A 184 8.18 -24.67 28.99
N GLY A 185 7.12 -25.26 28.42
CA GLY A 185 6.69 -26.62 28.64
C GLY A 185 7.76 -27.65 28.24
N ILE A 186 8.35 -27.49 27.05
CA ILE A 186 9.46 -28.36 26.59
C ILE A 186 10.67 -28.24 27.52
N ALA A 187 11.05 -27.02 27.91
CA ALA A 187 12.16 -26.80 28.83
C ALA A 187 11.92 -27.44 30.19
N ALA A 188 10.70 -27.33 30.73
CA ALA A 188 10.32 -27.98 32.00
C ALA A 188 10.41 -29.49 31.92
N ILE A 189 9.96 -30.11 30.82
CA ILE A 189 10.08 -31.56 30.61
C ILE A 189 11.54 -31.96 30.49
N SER A 190 12.34 -31.22 29.73
CA SER A 190 13.79 -31.48 29.58
C SER A 190 14.56 -31.36 30.88
N LEU A 191 14.09 -30.52 31.81
CA LEU A 191 14.73 -30.36 33.14
C LEU A 191 14.37 -31.50 34.10
N LEU A 192 13.22 -32.16 33.87
CA LEU A 192 12.74 -33.30 34.70
C LEU A 192 13.33 -34.65 34.28
N VAL A 193 13.85 -34.75 33.05
CA VAL A 193 14.52 -35.94 32.51
C VAL A 193 16.04 -35.85 32.70
#